data_66ae00530c5eef47ab9b40ad78210ea8
#
_entry.id   66ae00530c5eef47ab9b40ad78210ea8
#
_cell.length_a   1.000
_cell.length_b   1.000
_cell.length_c   1.000
_cell.angle_alpha   90.00
_cell.angle_beta   90.00
_cell.angle_gamma   90.00
#
_symmetry.space_group_name_H-M   'P 1'
#
loop_
_entity.id
_entity.type
_entity.pdbx_description
1 polymer ?
#
loop_
_entity_poly.entity_id
_entity_poly.type
_entity_poly.pdbx_seq_one_letter_code
_entity_poly.pdbx_strand_id
1 'polypeptide(L)'
;MSAPVITNIEDLRELAKHKVPRMFYDYADSGSWTESTYRANEADFQKIKLRQRVAVDIEKRSLKTKMIGIDVAMPVAIAPVGSVGMHSADGEIKVARAAERFGIPFTLSTMSICSIEDIAAHTKAPFWFQLYVMRDRAFIERLIDRAKAARCGALVLTLDLQIFGQRHKDVRNGLSALPKPTLANLINLATKPR
;
A
#
# COMPACT_ATOMS: atom_id res chain seq x y z
N MET A 1 -29.08 1.98 6.90
CA MET A 1 -28.10 1.49 7.88
C MET A 1 -27.14 2.62 8.16
N SER A 2 -26.91 2.97 9.44
CA SER A 2 -25.90 3.97 9.82
C SER A 2 -24.52 3.52 9.36
N ALA A 3 -23.65 4.47 8.97
CA ALA A 3 -22.27 4.18 8.66
C ALA A 3 -21.59 3.53 9.89
N PRO A 4 -20.75 2.50 9.71
CA PRO A 4 -20.04 1.89 10.83
C PRO A 4 -19.13 2.91 11.49
N VAL A 5 -19.09 2.90 12.81
CA VAL A 5 -18.15 3.74 13.58
C VAL A 5 -16.76 3.10 13.45
N ILE A 6 -15.80 3.86 12.92
CA ILE A 6 -14.40 3.43 12.73
C ILE A 6 -13.57 4.00 13.86
N THR A 7 -12.96 3.14 14.66
CA THR A 7 -12.15 3.51 15.83
C THR A 7 -10.67 3.13 15.67
N ASN A 8 -10.38 2.15 14.85
CA ASN A 8 -9.04 1.61 14.63
C ASN A 8 -8.90 1.01 13.21
N ILE A 9 -7.70 0.54 12.87
CA ILE A 9 -7.42 -0.05 11.55
C ILE A 9 -8.16 -1.39 11.35
N GLU A 10 -8.40 -2.16 12.40
CA GLU A 10 -9.13 -3.44 12.29
C GLU A 10 -10.59 -3.21 11.87
N ASP A 11 -11.24 -2.14 12.32
CA ASP A 11 -12.59 -1.78 11.85
C ASP A 11 -12.59 -1.51 10.34
N LEU A 12 -11.52 -0.88 9.80
CA LEU A 12 -11.36 -0.67 8.36
C LEU A 12 -11.13 -1.99 7.62
N ARG A 13 -10.37 -2.92 8.19
CA ARG A 13 -10.15 -4.26 7.63
C ARG A 13 -11.45 -5.04 7.52
N GLU A 14 -12.27 -5.06 8.57
CA GLU A 14 -13.57 -5.70 8.55
C GLU A 14 -14.52 -5.02 7.55
N LEU A 15 -14.52 -3.70 7.47
CA LEU A 15 -15.28 -2.97 6.46
C LEU A 15 -14.83 -3.34 5.03
N ALA A 16 -13.53 -3.42 4.78
CA ALA A 16 -12.97 -3.82 3.50
C ALA A 16 -13.39 -5.25 3.11
N LYS A 17 -13.38 -6.20 4.06
CA LYS A 17 -13.82 -7.58 3.86
C LYS A 17 -15.25 -7.68 3.34
N HIS A 18 -16.12 -6.77 3.77
CA HIS A 18 -17.51 -6.73 3.30
C HIS A 18 -17.68 -6.00 1.96
N LYS A 19 -16.88 -4.96 1.70
CA LYS A 19 -17.05 -4.10 0.52
C LYS A 19 -16.21 -4.52 -0.69
N VAL A 20 -14.99 -4.98 -0.47
CA VAL A 20 -14.05 -5.34 -1.52
C VAL A 20 -14.42 -6.73 -2.09
N PRO A 21 -14.32 -6.96 -3.40
CA PRO A 21 -14.47 -8.30 -3.95
C PRO A 21 -13.47 -9.27 -3.30
N ARG A 22 -13.97 -10.47 -2.96
CA ARG A 22 -13.22 -11.44 -2.17
C ARG A 22 -11.82 -11.73 -2.72
N MET A 23 -11.69 -11.88 -4.03
CA MET A 23 -10.39 -12.17 -4.65
C MET A 23 -9.37 -11.06 -4.39
N PHE A 24 -9.77 -9.80 -4.39
CA PHE A 24 -8.88 -8.66 -4.13
C PHE A 24 -8.64 -8.48 -2.63
N TYR A 25 -9.66 -8.69 -1.81
CA TYR A 25 -9.50 -8.67 -0.36
C TYR A 25 -8.50 -9.75 0.10
N ASP A 26 -8.70 -11.00 -0.33
CA ASP A 26 -7.82 -12.12 0.00
C ASP A 26 -6.39 -11.90 -0.51
N TYR A 27 -6.21 -11.20 -1.65
CA TYR A 27 -4.89 -10.82 -2.14
C TYR A 27 -4.15 -9.92 -1.16
N ALA A 28 -4.82 -8.92 -0.60
CA ALA A 28 -4.21 -8.01 0.37
C ALA A 28 -4.05 -8.66 1.76
N ASP A 29 -5.06 -9.46 2.18
CA ASP A 29 -5.18 -10.01 3.53
C ASP A 29 -4.76 -11.48 3.57
N SER A 30 -3.56 -11.78 3.06
CA SER A 30 -2.99 -13.13 3.10
C SER A 30 -1.48 -13.13 2.97
N GLY A 31 -0.89 -14.26 3.34
CA GLY A 31 0.53 -14.57 3.19
C GLY A 31 0.77 -15.85 2.40
N SER A 32 2.03 -16.22 2.26
CA SER A 32 2.46 -17.45 1.61
C SER A 32 2.42 -18.64 2.56
N TRP A 33 2.26 -19.86 2.00
CA TRP A 33 2.27 -21.12 2.72
C TRP A 33 1.29 -21.17 3.90
N THR A 34 1.81 -21.43 5.10
CA THR A 34 1.05 -21.49 6.35
C THR A 34 0.70 -20.11 6.91
N GLU A 35 1.12 -19.02 6.27
CA GLU A 35 0.92 -17.64 6.75
C GLU A 35 1.57 -17.38 8.13
N SER A 36 2.61 -18.14 8.52
CA SER A 36 3.26 -17.96 9.82
C SER A 36 3.92 -16.60 9.96
N THR A 37 4.67 -16.16 8.93
CA THR A 37 5.29 -14.84 8.89
C THR A 37 4.24 -13.72 8.82
N TYR A 38 3.17 -13.91 8.05
CA TYR A 38 2.05 -12.96 8.00
C TYR A 38 1.47 -12.72 9.41
N ARG A 39 1.22 -13.79 10.18
CA ARG A 39 0.74 -13.65 11.57
C ARG A 39 1.80 -13.06 12.51
N ALA A 40 3.07 -13.41 12.33
CA ALA A 40 4.16 -12.89 13.14
C ALA A 40 4.37 -11.37 12.93
N ASN A 41 4.13 -10.86 11.73
CA ASN A 41 4.20 -9.41 11.43
C ASN A 41 3.30 -8.57 12.34
N GLU A 42 2.21 -9.13 12.83
CA GLU A 42 1.32 -8.48 13.79
C GLU A 42 1.64 -8.87 15.23
N ALA A 43 1.74 -10.18 15.49
CA ALA A 43 1.91 -10.71 16.83
C ALA A 43 3.24 -10.28 17.50
N ASP A 44 4.30 -10.08 16.73
CA ASP A 44 5.59 -9.70 17.27
C ASP A 44 5.61 -8.28 17.84
N PHE A 45 4.77 -7.38 17.35
CA PHE A 45 4.60 -6.06 17.96
C PHE A 45 4.06 -6.15 19.40
N GLN A 46 3.29 -7.19 19.75
CA GLN A 46 2.78 -7.40 21.10
C GLN A 46 3.90 -7.74 22.11
N LYS A 47 5.06 -8.17 21.64
CA LYS A 47 6.25 -8.44 22.47
C LYS A 47 6.98 -7.16 22.88
N ILE A 48 6.77 -6.07 22.14
CA ILE A 48 7.40 -4.78 22.39
C ILE A 48 6.56 -4.00 23.39
N LYS A 49 7.12 -3.69 24.55
CA LYS A 49 6.44 -2.94 25.60
C LYS A 49 7.05 -1.56 25.76
N LEU A 50 6.18 -0.55 25.86
CA LEU A 50 6.59 0.82 26.14
C LEU A 50 6.77 1.01 27.65
N ARG A 51 7.96 1.50 28.03
CA ARG A 51 8.22 1.91 29.41
C ARG A 51 7.76 3.34 29.61
N GLN A 52 6.70 3.52 30.39
CA GLN A 52 6.22 4.84 30.77
C GLN A 52 7.26 5.62 31.59
N ARG A 53 7.33 6.92 31.38
CA ARG A 53 8.00 7.88 32.24
C ARG A 53 6.97 8.90 32.68
N VAL A 54 6.76 9.02 33.99
CA VAL A 54 5.84 9.97 34.60
C VAL A 54 6.59 11.24 35.05
N ALA A 55 5.87 12.33 35.29
CA ALA A 55 6.40 13.62 35.72
C ALA A 55 7.51 14.20 34.78
N VAL A 56 7.39 13.96 33.49
CA VAL A 56 8.26 14.54 32.45
C VAL A 56 7.45 15.55 31.65
N ASP A 57 7.99 16.76 31.50
CA ASP A 57 7.39 17.76 30.60
C ASP A 57 7.40 17.27 29.16
N ILE A 58 6.23 17.28 28.55
CA ILE A 58 6.01 16.78 27.17
C ILE A 58 5.53 17.89 26.21
N GLU A 59 5.43 19.13 26.69
CA GLU A 59 4.82 20.23 25.96
C GLU A 59 5.53 20.56 24.64
N LYS A 60 6.86 20.38 24.59
CA LYS A 60 7.68 20.65 23.41
C LYS A 60 7.96 19.42 22.53
N ARG A 61 7.21 18.33 22.67
CA ARG A 61 7.43 17.14 21.81
C ARG A 61 7.09 17.43 20.37
N SER A 62 7.94 16.96 19.47
CA SER A 62 7.71 17.03 18.04
C SER A 62 8.14 15.71 17.39
N LEU A 63 7.36 15.24 16.44
CA LEU A 63 7.73 14.11 15.58
C LEU A 63 8.34 14.57 14.25
N LYS A 64 8.40 15.90 14.01
CA LYS A 64 8.97 16.45 12.78
C LYS A 64 10.44 16.05 12.64
N THR A 65 10.80 15.63 11.44
CA THR A 65 12.16 15.20 11.11
C THR A 65 12.42 15.35 9.61
N LYS A 66 13.57 14.87 9.15
CA LYS A 66 13.88 14.77 7.73
C LYS A 66 13.95 13.30 7.29
N MET A 67 13.36 13.01 6.13
CA MET A 67 13.49 11.72 5.45
C MET A 67 13.97 11.97 4.01
N ILE A 68 15.11 11.39 3.64
CA ILE A 68 15.70 11.55 2.29
C ILE A 68 15.75 13.04 1.87
N GLY A 69 16.21 13.90 2.78
CA GLY A 69 16.40 15.34 2.53
C GLY A 69 15.14 16.20 2.58
N ILE A 70 13.94 15.64 2.73
CA ILE A 70 12.69 16.40 2.84
C ILE A 70 12.19 16.47 4.29
N ASP A 71 11.59 17.60 4.65
CA ASP A 71 10.95 17.76 5.96
C ASP A 71 9.62 17.00 6.00
N VAL A 72 9.41 16.23 7.07
CA VAL A 72 8.23 15.40 7.26
C VAL A 72 7.60 15.62 8.64
N ALA A 73 6.29 15.44 8.74
CA ALA A 73 5.55 15.62 9.99
C ALA A 73 5.91 14.56 11.05
N MET A 74 6.33 13.37 10.61
CA MET A 74 6.78 12.27 11.47
C MET A 74 7.62 11.28 10.64
N PRO A 75 8.47 10.44 11.27
CA PRO A 75 9.39 9.52 10.57
C PRO A 75 8.66 8.28 10.01
N VAL A 76 7.64 8.49 9.19
CA VAL A 76 6.82 7.46 8.56
C VAL A 76 6.58 7.84 7.11
N ALA A 77 6.58 6.86 6.21
CA ALA A 77 6.17 7.00 4.82
C ALA A 77 5.12 5.93 4.48
N ILE A 78 4.22 6.25 3.57
CA ILE A 78 3.30 5.25 3.02
C ILE A 78 4.09 4.32 2.10
N ALA A 79 4.10 3.04 2.45
CA ALA A 79 4.78 1.99 1.69
C ALA A 79 4.17 1.83 0.29
N PRO A 80 4.96 1.36 -0.71
CA PRO A 80 4.44 1.04 -2.02
C PRO A 80 3.50 -0.16 -1.95
N VAL A 81 2.26 0.02 -2.38
CA VAL A 81 1.26 -1.04 -2.45
C VAL A 81 0.75 -1.14 -3.88
N GLY A 82 0.87 -2.32 -4.48
CA GLY A 82 0.35 -2.59 -5.81
C GLY A 82 -1.18 -2.74 -5.81
N SER A 83 -1.80 -2.40 -6.93
CA SER A 83 -3.21 -2.71 -7.20
C SER A 83 -4.22 -2.12 -6.19
N VAL A 84 -3.92 -0.98 -5.56
CA VAL A 84 -4.83 -0.33 -4.60
C VAL A 84 -6.15 0.05 -5.28
N GLY A 85 -6.11 0.42 -6.57
CA GLY A 85 -7.30 0.69 -7.37
C GLY A 85 -8.28 -0.49 -7.48
N MET A 86 -7.85 -1.73 -7.25
CA MET A 86 -8.73 -2.91 -7.17
C MET A 86 -9.56 -2.95 -5.87
N HIS A 87 -9.12 -2.25 -4.84
CA HIS A 87 -9.80 -2.16 -3.55
C HIS A 87 -10.71 -0.93 -3.47
N SER A 88 -10.29 0.16 -4.07
CA SER A 88 -11.05 1.43 -4.15
C SER A 88 -10.67 2.16 -5.43
N ALA A 89 -11.66 2.60 -6.21
CA ALA A 89 -11.40 3.44 -7.38
C ALA A 89 -10.53 4.64 -6.99
N ASP A 90 -9.53 4.97 -7.82
CA ASP A 90 -8.53 6.01 -7.57
C ASP A 90 -7.81 5.87 -6.22
N GLY A 91 -7.62 4.63 -5.76
CA GLY A 91 -7.09 4.33 -4.43
C GLY A 91 -5.74 4.97 -4.19
N GLU A 92 -4.80 4.84 -5.13
CA GLU A 92 -3.46 5.41 -5.03
C GLU A 92 -3.51 6.95 -4.96
N ILE A 93 -4.36 7.61 -5.74
CA ILE A 93 -4.56 9.07 -5.70
C ILE A 93 -5.10 9.50 -4.34
N LYS A 94 -6.10 8.78 -3.81
CA LYS A 94 -6.69 9.08 -2.50
C LYS A 94 -5.66 8.98 -1.38
N VAL A 95 -4.83 7.94 -1.41
CA VAL A 95 -3.75 7.74 -0.43
C VAL A 95 -2.67 8.81 -0.56
N ALA A 96 -2.23 9.13 -1.79
CA ALA A 96 -1.24 10.18 -2.05
C ALA A 96 -1.70 11.55 -1.51
N ARG A 97 -2.95 11.92 -1.77
CA ARG A 97 -3.55 13.16 -1.24
C ARG A 97 -3.68 13.15 0.29
N ALA A 98 -3.97 12.00 0.89
CA ALA A 98 -4.03 11.89 2.35
C ALA A 98 -2.63 12.04 2.97
N ALA A 99 -1.62 11.41 2.39
CA ALA A 99 -0.22 11.53 2.80
C ALA A 99 0.27 12.99 2.70
N GLU A 100 -0.03 13.66 1.57
CA GLU A 100 0.30 15.07 1.37
C GLU A 100 -0.34 15.97 2.44
N ARG A 101 -1.64 15.79 2.72
CA ARG A 101 -2.32 16.57 3.79
C ARG A 101 -1.74 16.33 5.16
N PHE A 102 -1.25 15.12 5.43
CA PHE A 102 -0.64 14.77 6.71
C PHE A 102 0.83 15.21 6.79
N GLY A 103 1.46 15.48 5.67
CA GLY A 103 2.88 15.88 5.60
C GLY A 103 3.87 14.71 5.72
N ILE A 104 3.53 13.55 5.16
CA ILE A 104 4.41 12.37 5.07
C ILE A 104 4.58 11.93 3.61
N PRO A 105 5.68 11.26 3.25
CA PRO A 105 5.88 10.76 1.90
C PRO A 105 4.89 9.66 1.53
N PHE A 106 4.46 9.67 0.27
CA PHE A 106 3.74 8.58 -0.38
C PHE A 106 4.68 7.88 -1.36
N THR A 107 4.65 6.56 -1.44
CA THR A 107 5.41 5.79 -2.42
C THR A 107 4.46 5.11 -3.41
N LEU A 108 4.56 5.46 -4.69
CA LEU A 108 3.80 4.81 -5.76
C LEU A 108 4.50 3.52 -6.19
N SER A 109 3.76 2.43 -6.26
CA SER A 109 4.28 1.13 -6.73
C SER A 109 4.38 1.07 -8.27
N THR A 110 5.37 0.36 -8.81
CA THR A 110 5.37 -0.06 -10.23
C THR A 110 4.10 -0.82 -10.61
N MET A 111 3.48 -1.54 -9.67
CA MET A 111 2.27 -2.33 -9.88
C MET A 111 0.99 -1.58 -9.50
N SER A 112 1.02 -0.25 -9.46
CA SER A 112 -0.17 0.57 -9.21
C SER A 112 -1.15 0.53 -10.39
N ILE A 113 -2.41 0.80 -10.11
CA ILE A 113 -3.46 0.99 -11.14
C ILE A 113 -3.39 2.42 -11.70
N CYS A 114 -3.24 3.42 -10.82
CA CYS A 114 -3.02 4.80 -11.24
C CYS A 114 -1.59 4.99 -11.75
N SER A 115 -1.43 5.78 -12.81
CA SER A 115 -0.13 6.09 -13.40
C SER A 115 0.70 7.07 -12.55
N ILE A 116 1.98 7.19 -12.88
CA ILE A 116 2.87 8.22 -12.29
C ILE A 116 2.30 9.61 -12.54
N GLU A 117 1.79 9.83 -13.75
CA GLU A 117 1.21 11.10 -14.20
C GLU A 117 -0.09 11.43 -13.46
N ASP A 118 -0.93 10.41 -13.18
CA ASP A 118 -2.15 10.59 -12.38
C ASP A 118 -1.84 11.10 -10.98
N ILE A 119 -0.83 10.51 -10.32
CA ILE A 119 -0.42 11.00 -9.00
C ILE A 119 0.12 12.42 -9.09
N ALA A 120 0.99 12.69 -10.05
CA ALA A 120 1.57 14.03 -10.25
C ALA A 120 0.51 15.10 -10.56
N ALA A 121 -0.56 14.74 -11.27
CA ALA A 121 -1.68 15.65 -11.56
C ALA A 121 -2.55 15.96 -10.34
N HIS A 122 -2.58 15.08 -9.33
CA HIS A 122 -3.48 15.20 -8.18
C HIS A 122 -2.78 15.56 -6.86
N THR A 123 -1.44 15.68 -6.84
CA THR A 123 -0.64 16.08 -5.68
C THR A 123 0.33 17.20 -6.06
N LYS A 124 0.70 18.03 -5.10
CA LYS A 124 1.71 19.11 -5.25
C LYS A 124 3.04 18.70 -4.62
N ALA A 125 3.00 17.91 -3.55
CA ALA A 125 4.20 17.41 -2.88
C ALA A 125 4.89 16.34 -3.73
N PRO A 126 6.24 16.30 -3.75
CA PRO A 126 6.97 15.21 -4.37
C PRO A 126 6.60 13.88 -3.69
N PHE A 127 6.36 12.86 -4.49
CA PHE A 127 6.16 11.48 -4.01
C PHE A 127 7.36 10.62 -4.40
N TRP A 128 7.47 9.42 -3.84
CA TRP A 128 8.49 8.45 -4.19
C TRP A 128 7.94 7.45 -5.19
N PHE A 129 8.80 6.91 -6.05
CA PHE A 129 8.43 5.87 -7.00
C PHE A 129 9.19 4.58 -6.69
N GLN A 130 8.47 3.48 -6.49
CA GLN A 130 9.05 2.17 -6.26
C GLN A 130 9.19 1.44 -7.59
N LEU A 131 10.39 0.94 -7.85
CA LEU A 131 10.78 0.26 -9.09
C LEU A 131 11.07 -1.22 -8.84
N TYR A 132 10.41 -2.07 -9.63
CA TYR A 132 10.83 -3.44 -9.87
C TYR A 132 11.71 -3.50 -11.12
N VAL A 133 12.85 -4.17 -11.03
CA VAL A 133 13.74 -4.36 -12.19
C VAL A 133 13.21 -5.52 -13.04
N MET A 134 12.70 -5.20 -14.21
CA MET A 134 12.22 -6.17 -15.21
C MET A 134 13.31 -6.48 -16.24
N ARG A 135 13.10 -7.52 -17.06
CA ARG A 135 14.07 -7.92 -18.11
C ARG A 135 14.21 -6.87 -19.21
N ASP A 136 13.13 -6.20 -19.57
CA ASP A 136 13.14 -5.13 -20.58
C ASP A 136 13.79 -3.86 -20.00
N ARG A 137 15.04 -3.64 -20.38
CA ARG A 137 15.81 -2.47 -19.94
C ARG A 137 15.24 -1.16 -20.46
N ALA A 138 14.79 -1.12 -21.70
CA ALA A 138 14.20 0.07 -22.28
C ALA A 138 12.88 0.46 -21.57
N PHE A 139 12.11 -0.52 -21.13
CA PHE A 139 10.92 -0.28 -20.31
C PHE A 139 11.28 0.35 -18.96
N ILE A 140 12.33 -0.16 -18.28
CA ILE A 140 12.83 0.38 -17.02
C ILE A 140 13.30 1.83 -17.18
N GLU A 141 14.06 2.12 -18.22
CA GLU A 141 14.54 3.47 -18.54
C GLU A 141 13.37 4.44 -18.73
N ARG A 142 12.36 4.04 -19.50
CA ARG A 142 11.12 4.84 -19.66
C ARG A 142 10.40 5.11 -18.34
N LEU A 143 10.32 4.13 -17.43
CA LEU A 143 9.72 4.33 -16.11
C LEU A 143 10.51 5.35 -15.28
N ILE A 144 11.84 5.25 -15.30
CA ILE A 144 12.72 6.19 -14.60
C ILE A 144 12.56 7.61 -15.16
N ASP A 145 12.50 7.76 -16.48
CA ASP A 145 12.31 9.06 -17.11
C ASP A 145 10.94 9.67 -16.79
N ARG A 146 9.88 8.85 -16.77
CA ARG A 146 8.56 9.30 -16.31
C ARG A 146 8.59 9.75 -14.84
N ALA A 147 9.26 9.00 -13.96
CA ALA A 147 9.40 9.37 -12.56
C ALA A 147 10.19 10.70 -12.39
N LYS A 148 11.25 10.91 -13.19
CA LYS A 148 11.97 12.20 -13.25
C LYS A 148 11.08 13.34 -13.74
N ALA A 149 10.33 13.12 -14.83
CA ALA A 149 9.42 14.13 -15.39
C ALA A 149 8.31 14.51 -14.38
N ALA A 150 7.82 13.54 -13.61
CA ALA A 150 6.87 13.75 -12.53
C ALA A 150 7.49 14.34 -11.25
N ARG A 151 8.79 14.63 -11.25
CA ARG A 151 9.53 15.17 -10.10
C ARG A 151 9.44 14.30 -8.83
N CYS A 152 9.47 12.97 -9.00
CA CYS A 152 9.55 12.06 -7.86
C CYS A 152 10.77 12.39 -6.99
N GLY A 153 10.56 12.48 -5.67
CA GLY A 153 11.60 12.86 -4.72
C GLY A 153 12.63 11.76 -4.43
N ALA A 154 12.26 10.50 -4.69
CA ALA A 154 13.15 9.35 -4.55
C ALA A 154 12.72 8.18 -5.44
N LEU A 155 13.70 7.33 -5.77
CA LEU A 155 13.49 6.01 -6.37
C LEU A 155 13.72 4.94 -5.30
N VAL A 156 12.70 4.09 -5.07
CA VAL A 156 12.77 2.98 -4.10
C VAL A 156 12.96 1.68 -4.89
N LEU A 157 14.14 1.10 -4.83
CA LEU A 157 14.46 -0.12 -5.55
C LEU A 157 14.09 -1.36 -4.73
N THR A 158 13.24 -2.23 -5.28
CA THR A 158 12.84 -3.50 -4.65
C THR A 158 13.67 -4.66 -5.23
N LEU A 159 14.28 -5.47 -4.36
CA LEU A 159 15.26 -6.49 -4.73
C LEU A 159 14.84 -7.93 -4.40
N ASP A 160 13.60 -8.16 -3.96
CA ASP A 160 13.15 -9.42 -3.36
C ASP A 160 12.23 -10.29 -4.25
N LEU A 161 12.03 -9.94 -5.52
CA LEU A 161 11.12 -10.64 -6.44
C LEU A 161 11.80 -11.73 -7.31
N GLN A 162 12.74 -12.47 -6.78
CA GLN A 162 13.43 -13.52 -7.54
C GLN A 162 12.61 -14.82 -7.64
N ILE A 163 11.76 -15.11 -6.67
CA ILE A 163 10.95 -16.32 -6.59
C ILE A 163 9.52 -15.96 -6.18
N PHE A 164 8.54 -16.55 -6.87
CA PHE A 164 7.13 -16.41 -6.48
C PHE A 164 6.84 -17.19 -5.19
N GLY A 165 6.28 -16.48 -4.19
CA GLY A 165 5.73 -17.13 -3.02
C GLY A 165 4.48 -17.95 -3.34
N GLN A 166 4.29 -19.08 -2.68
CA GLN A 166 3.08 -19.90 -2.83
C GLN A 166 1.93 -19.29 -2.00
N ARG A 167 1.19 -18.42 -2.61
CA ARG A 167 0.03 -17.75 -2.03
C ARG A 167 -1.24 -18.55 -2.36
N HIS A 168 -1.60 -19.47 -1.49
CA HIS A 168 -2.69 -20.42 -1.73
C HIS A 168 -4.06 -19.76 -1.93
N LYS A 169 -4.34 -18.64 -1.24
CA LYS A 169 -5.60 -17.90 -1.42
C LYS A 169 -5.69 -17.31 -2.82
N ASP A 170 -4.60 -16.74 -3.35
CA ASP A 170 -4.57 -16.17 -4.69
C ASP A 170 -4.81 -17.25 -5.76
N VAL A 171 -4.18 -18.41 -5.61
CA VAL A 171 -4.40 -19.54 -6.53
C VAL A 171 -5.86 -20.00 -6.50
N ARG A 172 -6.46 -20.15 -5.31
CA ARG A 172 -7.89 -20.54 -5.16
C ARG A 172 -8.84 -19.50 -5.74
N ASN A 173 -8.48 -18.24 -5.66
CA ASN A 173 -9.27 -17.12 -6.21
C ASN A 173 -8.98 -16.83 -7.70
N GLY A 174 -8.12 -17.62 -8.34
CA GLY A 174 -7.78 -17.44 -9.75
C GLY A 174 -6.90 -16.21 -10.05
N LEU A 175 -6.23 -15.63 -9.04
CA LEU A 175 -5.28 -14.51 -9.17
C LEU A 175 -3.84 -15.02 -9.35
N SER A 176 -3.62 -16.08 -10.13
CA SER A 176 -2.27 -16.52 -10.52
C SER A 176 -1.69 -15.62 -11.62
N ALA A 177 -0.42 -15.85 -12.01
CA ALA A 177 0.28 -15.07 -13.05
C ALA A 177 -0.47 -14.97 -14.40
N LEU A 178 -1.41 -15.88 -14.64
CA LEU A 178 -2.44 -15.80 -15.69
C LEU A 178 -3.79 -15.87 -14.98
N PRO A 179 -4.45 -14.75 -14.70
CA PRO A 179 -5.71 -14.73 -13.99
C PRO A 179 -6.78 -15.58 -14.67
N LYS A 180 -7.38 -16.51 -13.92
CA LYS A 180 -8.50 -17.36 -14.38
C LYS A 180 -9.65 -17.20 -13.40
N PRO A 181 -10.43 -16.11 -13.47
CA PRO A 181 -11.55 -15.90 -12.57
C PRO A 181 -12.60 -16.99 -12.76
N THR A 182 -13.09 -17.54 -11.66
CA THR A 182 -14.19 -18.50 -11.66
C THR A 182 -15.54 -17.78 -11.79
N LEU A 183 -16.59 -18.50 -12.17
CA LEU A 183 -17.94 -17.94 -12.19
C LEU A 183 -18.35 -17.36 -10.83
N ALA A 184 -17.96 -18.02 -9.73
CA ALA A 184 -18.19 -17.52 -8.38
C ALA A 184 -17.50 -16.18 -8.11
N ASN A 185 -16.29 -15.99 -8.64
CA ASN A 185 -15.56 -14.70 -8.53
C ASN A 185 -16.27 -13.61 -9.34
N LEU A 186 -16.78 -13.92 -10.53
CA LEU A 186 -17.51 -12.95 -11.35
C LEU A 186 -18.82 -12.53 -10.67
N ILE A 187 -19.57 -13.48 -10.10
CA ILE A 187 -20.79 -13.18 -9.33
C ILE A 187 -20.42 -12.31 -8.11
N ASN A 188 -19.39 -12.67 -7.36
CA ASN A 188 -18.95 -11.88 -6.21
C ASN A 188 -18.55 -10.46 -6.61
N LEU A 189 -17.85 -10.29 -7.71
CA LEU A 189 -17.49 -8.98 -8.26
C LEU A 189 -18.73 -8.15 -8.61
N ALA A 190 -19.72 -8.77 -9.26
CA ALA A 190 -20.95 -8.09 -9.67
C ALA A 190 -21.82 -7.64 -8.48
N THR A 191 -21.72 -8.32 -7.34
CA THR A 191 -22.52 -8.02 -6.13
C THR A 191 -21.86 -7.02 -5.18
N LYS A 192 -20.62 -6.60 -5.44
CA LYS A 192 -19.92 -5.65 -4.59
C LYS A 192 -20.10 -4.21 -5.06
N PRO A 193 -20.36 -3.27 -4.16
CA PRO A 193 -20.48 -1.84 -4.51
C PRO A 193 -19.14 -1.31 -5.04
N ARG A 194 -19.23 -0.46 -6.05
CA ARG A 194 -18.09 0.30 -6.58
C ARG A 194 -17.79 1.52 -5.73
#